data_11bab1cea0db7a7fd3f50c33d9114aa2
#
_entry.id   11bab1cea0db7a7fd3f50c33d9114aa2
#
_cell.length_a   1.000
_cell.length_b   1.000
_cell.length_c   1.000
_cell.angle_alpha   90.00
_cell.angle_beta   90.00
_cell.angle_gamma   90.00
#
_symmetry.space_group_name_H-M   'P 1'
#
loop_
_entity.id
_entity.type
_entity.pdbx_description
1 polymer ?
#
loop_
_entity_poly.entity_id
_entity_poly.type
_entity_poly.pdbx_seq_one_letter_code
_entity_poly.pdbx_strand_id
1 'polypeptide(L)'
;MKMRIVLLALISFCFLSVNAADKKKNQPVNDRTQWVDLCYKIAQPVLENMSKGELQKNMQLELSPTWDGRDKRVAYMEAFGRLMAGISPWLELPDDDTAEGKQRKQIREWALKAYQNAVDPQSPDYLLWKGHQQLLVDAAYLAESFIRAPKATWGQLDDTTKERYIECFKKVRVIRPAYNNWLLFRDMVEAFLLSVGEEPDGYALTTGLNKINEWYLSDGWYSDGAEFSLDYYNSFVIHPMYVEILETCSKNRFPTPISYKLAISRMQRFNTFIERLISPEGTFPAFGRSVVYRMGAFQSLALAAWKYGLPEGLTNGQVRSALSAVMRNMFSVDGNFDDKGFLA
;
A
#
# COMPACT_ATOMS: atom_id res chain seq x y z
N MET A 1 -55.33 -23.79 -44.17
CA MET A 1 -54.85 -22.43 -43.78
C MET A 1 -55.13 -22.08 -42.30
N LYS A 2 -55.66 -22.98 -41.46
CA LYS A 2 -55.96 -22.71 -40.04
C LYS A 2 -54.95 -23.30 -39.05
N MET A 3 -53.98 -24.12 -39.48
CA MET A 3 -53.01 -24.76 -38.60
C MET A 3 -51.69 -24.02 -38.40
N ARG A 4 -51.38 -23.03 -39.30
CA ARG A 4 -50.16 -22.23 -39.20
C ARG A 4 -50.26 -21.03 -38.24
N ILE A 5 -51.45 -20.56 -37.92
CA ILE A 5 -51.71 -19.41 -37.06
C ILE A 5 -51.61 -19.79 -35.57
N VAL A 6 -51.94 -21.05 -35.22
CA VAL A 6 -51.88 -21.53 -33.79
C VAL A 6 -50.44 -21.76 -33.36
N LEU A 7 -49.53 -22.11 -34.27
CA LEU A 7 -48.11 -22.37 -33.96
C LEU A 7 -47.34 -21.10 -33.69
N LEU A 8 -47.71 -19.97 -34.36
CA LEU A 8 -47.08 -18.66 -34.16
C LEU A 8 -47.52 -18.01 -32.85
N ALA A 9 -48.72 -18.27 -32.35
CA ALA A 9 -49.24 -17.76 -31.10
C ALA A 9 -48.58 -18.43 -29.88
N LEU A 10 -48.26 -19.73 -30.00
CA LEU A 10 -47.59 -20.49 -28.94
C LEU A 10 -46.09 -20.14 -28.81
N ILE A 11 -45.40 -19.77 -29.90
CA ILE A 11 -44.01 -19.35 -29.87
C ILE A 11 -43.87 -17.93 -29.28
N SER A 12 -44.86 -17.03 -29.52
CA SER A 12 -44.85 -15.70 -28.90
C SER A 12 -45.15 -15.71 -27.40
N PHE A 13 -45.80 -16.76 -26.87
CA PHE A 13 -46.08 -16.85 -25.43
C PHE A 13 -44.92 -17.43 -24.63
N CYS A 14 -44.02 -18.20 -25.26
CA CYS A 14 -42.80 -18.70 -24.62
C CYS A 14 -41.69 -17.65 -24.49
N PHE A 15 -41.72 -16.57 -25.29
CA PHE A 15 -40.73 -15.47 -25.18
C PHE A 15 -41.12 -14.39 -24.17
N LEU A 16 -42.35 -14.37 -23.66
CA LEU A 16 -42.79 -13.39 -22.65
C LEU A 16 -42.65 -13.85 -21.22
N SER A 17 -42.30 -15.14 -20.96
CA SER A 17 -42.15 -15.69 -19.64
C SER A 17 -40.70 -15.83 -19.16
N VAL A 18 -39.70 -15.44 -19.96
CA VAL A 18 -38.27 -15.52 -19.57
C VAL A 18 -37.73 -14.17 -19.05
N ASN A 19 -38.48 -13.09 -19.10
CA ASN A 19 -38.04 -11.75 -18.67
C ASN A 19 -38.60 -11.27 -17.33
N ALA A 20 -39.14 -12.17 -16.51
CA ALA A 20 -39.63 -11.83 -15.17
C ALA A 20 -38.78 -12.45 -14.03
N ALA A 21 -37.57 -12.95 -14.36
CA ALA A 21 -36.61 -13.36 -13.34
C ALA A 21 -35.70 -12.17 -13.00
N ASP A 22 -35.92 -11.65 -11.82
CA ASP A 22 -34.98 -10.84 -11.03
C ASP A 22 -34.23 -9.68 -11.72
N LYS A 23 -34.94 -8.59 -12.03
CA LYS A 23 -34.38 -7.27 -11.81
C LYS A 23 -34.26 -7.02 -10.31
N LYS A 24 -33.35 -7.72 -9.60
CA LYS A 24 -32.71 -7.10 -8.45
C LYS A 24 -32.17 -5.76 -8.99
N LYS A 25 -32.78 -4.65 -8.60
CA LYS A 25 -32.23 -3.33 -8.81
C LYS A 25 -30.81 -3.39 -8.25
N ASN A 26 -29.81 -3.51 -9.11
CA ASN A 26 -28.44 -3.21 -8.75
C ASN A 26 -28.46 -1.77 -8.30
N GLN A 27 -28.58 -1.54 -7.00
CA GLN A 27 -28.22 -0.25 -6.45
C GLN A 27 -26.78 -0.01 -6.90
N PRO A 28 -26.45 1.20 -7.38
CA PRO A 28 -25.08 1.48 -7.76
C PRO A 28 -24.20 1.14 -6.58
N VAL A 29 -23.29 0.18 -6.79
CA VAL A 29 -22.36 -0.27 -5.77
C VAL A 29 -21.55 0.95 -5.34
N ASN A 30 -21.60 1.31 -4.07
CA ASN A 30 -20.79 2.38 -3.53
C ASN A 30 -19.35 1.88 -3.39
N ASP A 31 -18.51 2.18 -4.37
CA ASP A 31 -17.11 1.77 -4.39
C ASP A 31 -16.38 2.15 -3.10
N ARG A 32 -16.67 3.33 -2.53
CA ARG A 32 -16.05 3.76 -1.27
C ARG A 32 -16.39 2.82 -0.12
N THR A 33 -17.64 2.44 0.05
CA THR A 33 -18.05 1.49 1.08
C THR A 33 -17.31 0.16 0.91
N GLN A 34 -17.24 -0.37 -0.31
CA GLN A 34 -16.49 -1.62 -0.57
C GLN A 34 -15.00 -1.50 -0.23
N TRP A 35 -14.38 -0.38 -0.57
CA TRP A 35 -12.97 -0.15 -0.26
C TRP A 35 -12.74 -0.03 1.25
N VAL A 36 -13.63 0.68 1.96
CA VAL A 36 -13.55 0.82 3.41
C VAL A 36 -13.76 -0.51 4.12
N ASP A 37 -14.77 -1.29 3.69
CA ASP A 37 -15.05 -2.61 4.26
C ASP A 37 -13.87 -3.57 4.05
N LEU A 38 -13.27 -3.59 2.86
CA LEU A 38 -12.07 -4.39 2.60
C LEU A 38 -10.87 -3.90 3.41
N CYS A 39 -10.64 -2.60 3.47
CA CYS A 39 -9.57 -1.99 4.27
C CYS A 39 -9.73 -2.37 5.75
N TYR A 40 -10.93 -2.25 6.30
CA TYR A 40 -11.24 -2.65 7.67
C TYR A 40 -11.00 -4.15 7.88
N LYS A 41 -11.49 -5.00 6.96
CA LYS A 41 -11.32 -6.46 7.03
C LYS A 41 -9.85 -6.88 7.03
N ILE A 42 -9.00 -6.22 6.25
CA ILE A 42 -7.54 -6.49 6.23
C ILE A 42 -6.87 -5.97 7.51
N ALA A 43 -7.25 -4.79 7.98
CA ALA A 43 -6.58 -4.12 9.10
C ALA A 43 -6.95 -4.71 10.46
N GLN A 44 -8.21 -5.09 10.64
CA GLN A 44 -8.75 -5.51 11.94
C GLN A 44 -7.94 -6.64 12.58
N PRO A 45 -7.73 -7.82 11.96
CA PRO A 45 -7.07 -8.93 12.65
C PRO A 45 -5.63 -8.60 13.05
N VAL A 46 -4.92 -7.83 12.25
CA VAL A 46 -3.55 -7.41 12.57
C VAL A 46 -3.54 -6.44 13.73
N LEU A 47 -4.28 -5.33 13.63
CA LEU A 47 -4.21 -4.23 14.58
C LEU A 47 -4.91 -4.55 15.89
N GLU A 48 -6.03 -5.26 15.86
CA GLU A 48 -6.72 -5.70 17.08
C GLU A 48 -5.84 -6.63 17.90
N ASN A 49 -5.23 -7.65 17.29
CA ASN A 49 -4.33 -8.56 18.00
C ASN A 49 -3.07 -7.84 18.49
N MET A 50 -2.42 -7.04 17.63
CA MET A 50 -1.20 -6.33 18.01
C MET A 50 -1.45 -5.29 19.10
N SER A 51 -2.64 -4.67 19.15
CA SER A 51 -3.02 -3.75 20.22
C SER A 51 -3.09 -4.42 21.61
N LYS A 52 -3.28 -5.73 21.63
CA LYS A 52 -3.36 -6.58 22.84
C LYS A 52 -2.06 -7.31 23.15
N GLY A 53 -1.03 -7.18 22.31
CA GLY A 53 0.21 -7.97 22.42
C GLY A 53 0.00 -9.45 22.05
N GLU A 54 -0.90 -9.76 21.13
CA GLU A 54 -1.29 -11.12 20.76
C GLU A 54 -1.08 -11.43 19.27
N LEU A 55 -0.48 -10.53 18.48
CA LEU A 55 -0.31 -10.75 17.04
C LEU A 55 0.56 -11.99 16.78
N GLN A 56 1.74 -12.06 17.40
CA GLN A 56 2.66 -13.17 17.19
C GLN A 56 2.12 -14.51 17.71
N LYS A 57 1.18 -14.48 18.64
CA LYS A 57 0.48 -15.67 19.15
C LYS A 57 -0.61 -16.16 18.19
N ASN A 58 -1.33 -15.23 17.56
CA ASN A 58 -2.57 -15.56 16.84
C ASN A 58 -2.37 -15.62 15.31
N MET A 59 -1.46 -14.83 14.74
CA MET A 59 -1.13 -14.85 13.32
C MET A 59 -0.16 -16.00 13.04
N GLN A 60 -0.65 -17.05 12.40
CA GLN A 60 0.18 -18.16 11.95
C GLN A 60 0.91 -17.78 10.67
N LEU A 61 2.20 -18.08 10.62
CA LEU A 61 3.04 -17.79 9.46
C LEU A 61 3.11 -19.03 8.58
N GLU A 62 2.60 -18.90 7.37
CA GLU A 62 2.80 -19.89 6.32
C GLU A 62 4.14 -19.59 5.62
N LEU A 63 5.09 -20.51 5.77
CA LEU A 63 6.42 -20.35 5.20
C LEU A 63 6.52 -21.08 3.87
N SER A 64 7.24 -20.47 2.91
CA SER A 64 7.59 -21.15 1.66
C SER A 64 8.29 -22.48 1.93
N PRO A 65 8.03 -23.54 1.13
CA PRO A 65 8.81 -24.77 1.17
C PRO A 65 10.32 -24.56 0.96
N THR A 66 10.68 -23.45 0.32
CA THR A 66 12.08 -23.04 0.06
C THR A 66 12.50 -21.90 0.99
N TRP A 67 11.99 -21.87 2.21
CA TRP A 67 12.36 -20.84 3.19
C TRP A 67 13.86 -20.84 3.44
N ASP A 68 14.49 -19.66 3.42
CA ASP A 68 15.94 -19.50 3.51
C ASP A 68 16.52 -19.61 4.94
N GLY A 69 15.68 -19.94 5.93
CA GLY A 69 16.08 -20.10 7.33
C GLY A 69 16.19 -18.81 8.13
N ARG A 70 15.86 -17.63 7.53
CA ARG A 70 15.79 -16.37 8.27
C ARG A 70 14.80 -16.45 9.42
N ASP A 71 14.98 -15.61 10.43
CA ASP A 71 14.01 -15.51 11.52
C ASP A 71 12.62 -15.16 10.95
N LYS A 72 11.66 -16.06 11.13
CA LYS A 72 10.30 -15.89 10.61
C LYS A 72 9.57 -14.66 11.16
N ARG A 73 10.04 -14.12 12.30
CA ARG A 73 9.45 -12.91 12.89
C ARG A 73 9.56 -11.66 12.01
N VAL A 74 10.41 -11.69 10.97
CA VAL A 74 10.42 -10.62 9.95
C VAL A 74 9.03 -10.39 9.34
N ALA A 75 8.22 -11.44 9.21
CA ALA A 75 6.88 -11.36 8.64
C ALA A 75 5.90 -10.49 9.45
N TYR A 76 6.05 -10.42 10.77
CA TYR A 76 5.19 -9.55 11.59
C TYR A 76 5.48 -8.06 11.36
N MET A 77 6.76 -7.71 11.16
CA MET A 77 7.12 -6.34 10.79
C MET A 77 6.65 -6.00 9.38
N GLU A 78 6.73 -6.96 8.45
CA GLU A 78 6.22 -6.81 7.09
C GLU A 78 4.70 -6.58 7.10
N ALA A 79 3.94 -7.43 7.80
CA ALA A 79 2.49 -7.31 7.90
C ALA A 79 2.08 -5.95 8.50
N PHE A 80 2.66 -5.56 9.63
CA PHE A 80 2.34 -4.31 10.30
C PHE A 80 2.81 -3.08 9.51
N GLY A 81 4.06 -3.05 9.06
CA GLY A 81 4.63 -1.87 8.37
C GLY A 81 3.93 -1.54 7.07
N ARG A 82 3.70 -2.55 6.22
CA ARG A 82 3.00 -2.34 4.94
C ARG A 82 1.53 -2.00 5.12
N LEU A 83 0.86 -2.62 6.10
CA LEU A 83 -0.50 -2.25 6.45
C LEU A 83 -0.57 -0.78 6.85
N MET A 84 0.31 -0.34 7.77
CA MET A 84 0.29 1.05 8.25
C MET A 84 0.60 2.06 7.15
N ALA A 85 1.57 1.79 6.27
CA ALA A 85 1.82 2.64 5.10
C ALA A 85 0.59 2.79 4.19
N GLY A 86 -0.18 1.71 4.04
CA GLY A 86 -1.38 1.70 3.21
C GLY A 86 -2.57 2.43 3.81
N ILE A 87 -2.84 2.23 5.11
CA ILE A 87 -4.05 2.77 5.74
C ILE A 87 -3.88 4.15 6.39
N SER A 88 -2.65 4.58 6.65
CA SER A 88 -2.38 5.84 7.36
C SER A 88 -3.06 7.06 6.72
N PRO A 89 -3.16 7.22 5.39
CA PRO A 89 -3.92 8.32 4.80
C PRO A 89 -5.40 8.33 5.18
N TRP A 90 -6.00 7.16 5.33
CA TRP A 90 -7.38 7.04 5.77
C TRP A 90 -7.54 7.40 7.26
N LEU A 91 -6.57 7.01 8.09
CA LEU A 91 -6.55 7.37 9.51
C LEU A 91 -6.37 8.87 9.77
N GLU A 92 -5.75 9.62 8.83
CA GLU A 92 -5.56 11.08 8.94
C GLU A 92 -6.85 11.87 8.69
N LEU A 93 -7.89 11.24 8.13
CA LEU A 93 -9.17 11.91 7.93
C LEU A 93 -9.80 12.29 9.28
N PRO A 94 -10.51 13.43 9.35
CA PRO A 94 -11.15 13.89 10.58
C PRO A 94 -12.22 12.90 11.08
N ASP A 95 -12.48 12.92 12.38
CA ASP A 95 -13.55 12.11 12.97
C ASP A 95 -14.91 12.62 12.52
N ASP A 96 -15.82 11.69 12.33
CA ASP A 96 -17.23 11.94 12.03
C ASP A 96 -18.11 10.81 12.59
N ASP A 97 -19.43 11.03 12.64
CA ASP A 97 -20.39 10.08 13.21
C ASP A 97 -20.90 9.03 12.21
N THR A 98 -20.34 8.98 11.00
CA THR A 98 -20.70 7.97 10.00
C THR A 98 -20.21 6.58 10.43
N ALA A 99 -20.74 5.53 9.78
CA ALA A 99 -20.26 4.17 10.00
C ALA A 99 -18.76 4.05 9.68
N GLU A 100 -18.30 4.68 8.58
CA GLU A 100 -16.89 4.75 8.21
C GLU A 100 -16.07 5.49 9.28
N GLY A 101 -16.54 6.63 9.79
CA GLY A 101 -15.85 7.40 10.82
C GLY A 101 -15.63 6.60 12.10
N LYS A 102 -16.64 5.81 12.52
CA LYS A 102 -16.55 4.92 13.69
C LYS A 102 -15.55 3.79 13.47
N GLN A 103 -15.57 3.15 12.31
CA GLN A 103 -14.59 2.12 11.94
C GLN A 103 -13.17 2.71 11.94
N ARG A 104 -12.96 3.86 11.30
CA ARG A 104 -11.66 4.57 11.25
C ARG A 104 -11.13 4.90 12.65
N LYS A 105 -11.99 5.41 13.52
CA LYS A 105 -11.62 5.71 14.91
C LYS A 105 -11.16 4.46 15.65
N GLN A 106 -11.90 3.37 15.54
CA GLN A 106 -11.55 2.10 16.16
C GLN A 106 -10.20 1.56 15.65
N ILE A 107 -10.00 1.57 14.33
CA ILE A 107 -8.71 1.15 13.72
C ILE A 107 -7.57 2.05 14.21
N ARG A 108 -7.77 3.37 14.31
CA ARG A 108 -6.76 4.29 14.82
C ARG A 108 -6.39 4.02 16.29
N GLU A 109 -7.37 3.74 17.13
CA GLU A 109 -7.13 3.37 18.55
C GLU A 109 -6.27 2.10 18.65
N TRP A 110 -6.55 1.07 17.87
CA TRP A 110 -5.73 -0.13 17.81
C TRP A 110 -4.35 0.13 17.22
N ALA A 111 -4.27 0.92 16.14
CA ALA A 111 -3.00 1.26 15.51
C ALA A 111 -2.05 1.98 16.46
N LEU A 112 -2.53 2.93 17.27
CA LEU A 112 -1.69 3.64 18.24
C LEU A 112 -1.11 2.71 19.30
N LYS A 113 -1.90 1.76 19.83
CA LYS A 113 -1.40 0.73 20.75
C LYS A 113 -0.44 -0.25 20.05
N ALA A 114 -0.74 -0.61 18.80
CA ALA A 114 0.13 -1.47 18.00
C ALA A 114 1.50 -0.81 17.75
N TYR A 115 1.53 0.50 17.47
CA TYR A 115 2.79 1.25 17.37
C TYR A 115 3.60 1.21 18.69
N GLN A 116 2.94 1.35 19.83
CA GLN A 116 3.60 1.23 21.15
C GLN A 116 4.19 -0.17 21.33
N ASN A 117 3.39 -1.21 21.10
CA ASN A 117 3.83 -2.61 21.23
C ASN A 117 4.98 -2.98 20.29
N ALA A 118 5.02 -2.40 19.08
CA ALA A 118 6.05 -2.65 18.08
C ALA A 118 7.47 -2.31 18.55
N VAL A 119 7.62 -1.35 19.45
CA VAL A 119 8.92 -0.84 19.94
C VAL A 119 9.09 -0.98 21.46
N ASP A 120 8.12 -1.53 22.19
CA ASP A 120 8.25 -1.80 23.61
C ASP A 120 8.95 -3.16 23.82
N PRO A 121 10.20 -3.19 24.37
CA PRO A 121 10.92 -4.43 24.62
C PRO A 121 10.22 -5.40 25.59
N GLN A 122 9.22 -4.93 26.34
CA GLN A 122 8.43 -5.76 27.26
C GLN A 122 7.18 -6.34 26.58
N SER A 123 6.82 -5.86 25.40
CA SER A 123 5.67 -6.37 24.67
C SER A 123 5.97 -7.73 24.03
N PRO A 124 5.03 -8.71 24.10
CA PRO A 124 5.13 -9.95 23.34
C PRO A 124 5.19 -9.72 21.81
N ASP A 125 4.67 -8.58 21.35
CA ASP A 125 4.66 -8.19 19.94
C ASP A 125 5.78 -7.20 19.57
N TYR A 126 6.83 -7.09 20.43
CA TYR A 126 8.04 -6.35 20.06
C TYR A 126 8.59 -6.86 18.74
N LEU A 127 8.72 -5.95 17.76
CA LEU A 127 9.17 -6.30 16.43
C LEU A 127 10.67 -6.51 16.35
N LEU A 128 11.09 -7.27 15.35
CA LEU A 128 12.50 -7.52 15.10
C LEU A 128 13.10 -6.31 14.35
N TRP A 129 14.14 -5.67 14.95
CA TRP A 129 14.79 -4.47 14.39
C TRP A 129 16.23 -4.69 13.95
N LYS A 130 16.73 -5.93 13.97
CA LYS A 130 18.09 -6.31 13.55
C LYS A 130 18.14 -7.77 13.14
N GLY A 131 19.12 -8.14 12.33
CA GLY A 131 19.43 -9.55 12.03
C GLY A 131 19.13 -9.97 10.59
N HIS A 132 18.29 -9.25 9.85
CA HIS A 132 18.02 -9.56 8.44
C HIS A 132 17.80 -8.30 7.60
N GLN A 133 18.20 -8.36 6.33
CA GLN A 133 18.08 -7.19 5.43
C GLN A 133 16.63 -6.79 5.14
N GLN A 134 15.66 -7.73 5.17
CA GLN A 134 14.23 -7.44 4.97
C GLN A 134 13.72 -6.37 5.94
N LEU A 135 14.27 -6.27 7.13
CA LEU A 135 13.87 -5.30 8.15
C LEU A 135 14.05 -3.84 7.71
N LEU A 136 15.00 -3.56 6.81
CA LEU A 136 15.13 -2.23 6.22
C LEU A 136 13.92 -1.87 5.35
N VAL A 137 13.41 -2.84 4.59
CA VAL A 137 12.23 -2.67 3.75
C VAL A 137 11.01 -2.31 4.60
N ASP A 138 10.78 -3.07 5.65
CA ASP A 138 9.55 -2.94 6.45
C ASP A 138 9.63 -1.77 7.43
N ALA A 139 10.84 -1.41 7.89
CA ALA A 139 11.10 -0.15 8.59
C ALA A 139 10.79 1.07 7.72
N ALA A 140 11.10 1.03 6.42
CA ALA A 140 10.78 2.10 5.50
C ALA A 140 9.27 2.31 5.35
N TYR A 141 8.48 1.26 5.29
CA TYR A 141 7.01 1.38 5.27
C TYR A 141 6.45 1.96 6.58
N LEU A 142 7.03 1.61 7.73
CA LEU A 142 6.66 2.26 8.99
C LEU A 142 7.00 3.76 8.98
N ALA A 143 8.19 4.12 8.52
CA ALA A 143 8.60 5.52 8.37
C ALA A 143 7.66 6.28 7.41
N GLU A 144 7.31 5.66 6.28
CA GLU A 144 6.36 6.19 5.30
C GLU A 144 4.97 6.44 5.92
N SER A 145 4.50 5.55 6.79
CA SER A 145 3.21 5.72 7.49
C SER A 145 3.18 6.98 8.35
N PHE A 146 4.28 7.29 9.04
CA PHE A 146 4.42 8.50 9.84
C PHE A 146 4.50 9.78 8.98
N ILE A 147 5.16 9.70 7.82
CA ILE A 147 5.23 10.82 6.86
C ILE A 147 3.85 11.09 6.24
N ARG A 148 3.08 10.05 5.93
CA ARG A 148 1.76 10.14 5.28
C ARG A 148 0.67 10.68 6.19
N ALA A 149 0.73 10.36 7.48
CA ALA A 149 -0.31 10.71 8.46
C ALA A 149 0.29 11.20 9.79
N PRO A 150 1.08 12.28 9.77
CA PRO A 150 1.82 12.71 10.96
C PRO A 150 0.93 13.06 12.15
N LYS A 151 -0.30 13.54 11.93
CA LYS A 151 -1.21 13.94 13.02
C LYS A 151 -1.93 12.75 13.64
N ALA A 152 -2.32 11.75 12.83
CA ALA A 152 -3.04 10.57 13.29
C ALA A 152 -2.13 9.46 13.81
N THR A 153 -0.83 9.51 13.50
CA THR A 153 0.17 8.51 13.88
C THR A 153 1.24 9.12 14.79
N TRP A 154 2.35 9.57 14.26
CA TRP A 154 3.49 10.08 15.05
C TRP A 154 3.10 11.11 16.09
N GLY A 155 2.26 12.08 15.77
CA GLY A 155 1.79 13.15 16.65
C GLY A 155 0.97 12.67 17.85
N GLN A 156 0.43 11.44 17.81
CA GLN A 156 -0.36 10.86 18.88
C GLN A 156 0.44 9.93 19.81
N LEU A 157 1.68 9.60 19.44
CA LEU A 157 2.53 8.74 20.27
C LEU A 157 3.10 9.53 21.45
N ASP A 158 3.27 8.85 22.58
CA ASP A 158 4.02 9.38 23.72
C ASP A 158 5.52 9.51 23.43
N ASP A 159 6.22 10.32 24.22
CA ASP A 159 7.62 10.62 23.98
C ASP A 159 8.53 9.38 24.11
N THR A 160 8.24 8.48 25.04
CA THR A 160 8.99 7.22 25.18
C THR A 160 8.87 6.35 23.94
N THR A 161 7.66 6.25 23.39
CA THR A 161 7.42 5.50 22.15
C THR A 161 8.15 6.14 20.96
N LYS A 162 8.14 7.47 20.86
CA LYS A 162 8.87 8.21 19.81
C LYS A 162 10.38 7.99 19.91
N GLU A 163 10.96 8.10 21.09
CA GLU A 163 12.38 7.85 21.33
C GLU A 163 12.78 6.43 20.92
N ARG A 164 11.96 5.43 21.31
CA ARG A 164 12.17 4.03 20.93
C ARG A 164 12.15 3.83 19.40
N TYR A 165 11.22 4.49 18.69
CA TYR A 165 11.19 4.45 17.21
C TYR A 165 12.46 5.07 16.60
N ILE A 166 12.88 6.23 17.07
CA ILE A 166 14.11 6.89 16.61
C ILE A 166 15.30 5.96 16.77
N GLU A 167 15.45 5.34 17.95
CA GLU A 167 16.52 4.34 18.19
C GLU A 167 16.40 3.13 17.25
N CYS A 168 15.21 2.60 17.06
CA CYS A 168 14.97 1.46 16.18
C CYS A 168 15.28 1.77 14.72
N PHE A 169 14.88 2.94 14.22
CA PHE A 169 15.25 3.40 12.87
C PHE A 169 16.76 3.61 12.73
N LYS A 170 17.43 4.13 13.75
CA LYS A 170 18.91 4.22 13.74
C LYS A 170 19.58 2.83 13.76
N LYS A 171 18.98 1.84 14.42
CA LYS A 171 19.52 0.44 14.43
C LYS A 171 19.51 -0.20 13.02
N VAL A 172 18.55 0.13 12.14
CA VAL A 172 18.53 -0.44 10.78
C VAL A 172 19.57 0.17 9.85
N ARG A 173 20.27 1.24 10.25
CA ARG A 173 21.38 1.86 9.49
C ARG A 173 22.52 0.90 9.17
N VAL A 174 22.72 -0.14 9.96
CA VAL A 174 23.75 -1.16 9.70
C VAL A 174 23.43 -2.09 8.53
N ILE A 175 22.17 -2.11 8.09
CA ILE A 175 21.71 -2.94 6.98
C ILE A 175 22.12 -2.27 5.67
N ARG A 176 22.89 -2.98 4.85
CA ARG A 176 23.27 -2.50 3.53
C ARG A 176 22.13 -2.77 2.54
N PRO A 177 21.56 -1.73 1.92
CA PRO A 177 20.56 -1.93 0.87
C PRO A 177 21.20 -2.59 -0.35
N ALA A 178 20.43 -3.41 -1.08
CA ALA A 178 20.80 -3.81 -2.42
C ALA A 178 20.89 -2.58 -3.35
N TYR A 179 21.76 -2.66 -4.36
CA TYR A 179 22.02 -1.53 -5.27
C TYR A 179 20.95 -1.46 -6.38
N ASN A 180 19.73 -1.18 -5.96
CA ASN A 180 18.51 -1.05 -6.76
C ASN A 180 17.49 -0.17 -6.01
N ASN A 181 16.18 -0.39 -6.21
CA ASN A 181 15.11 0.31 -5.47
C ASN A 181 15.28 0.27 -3.93
N TRP A 182 16.07 -0.65 -3.39
CA TRP A 182 16.31 -0.75 -1.94
C TRP A 182 17.03 0.47 -1.36
N LEU A 183 17.70 1.27 -2.18
CA LEU A 183 18.25 2.55 -1.74
C LEU A 183 17.15 3.45 -1.19
N LEU A 184 15.95 3.42 -1.79
CA LEU A 184 14.80 4.20 -1.32
C LEU A 184 14.26 3.76 0.04
N PHE A 185 14.43 2.50 0.43
CA PHE A 185 14.06 2.09 1.78
C PHE A 185 14.98 2.72 2.83
N ARG A 186 16.27 2.79 2.58
CA ARG A 186 17.19 3.55 3.43
C ARG A 186 16.81 5.02 3.45
N ASP A 187 16.60 5.61 2.28
CA ASP A 187 16.31 7.02 2.12
C ASP A 187 14.98 7.41 2.80
N MET A 188 13.98 6.54 2.80
CA MET A 188 12.71 6.77 3.48
C MET A 188 12.88 6.85 5.00
N VAL A 189 13.67 5.95 5.58
CA VAL A 189 14.00 5.98 7.01
C VAL A 189 14.74 7.27 7.36
N GLU A 190 15.74 7.67 6.56
CA GLU A 190 16.50 8.89 6.81
C GLU A 190 15.66 10.16 6.60
N ALA A 191 14.76 10.17 5.60
CA ALA A 191 13.83 11.27 5.37
C ALA A 191 12.83 11.42 6.55
N PHE A 192 12.37 10.31 7.12
CA PHE A 192 11.54 10.37 8.32
C PHE A 192 12.33 10.96 9.50
N LEU A 193 13.54 10.45 9.79
CA LEU A 193 14.40 10.98 10.86
C LEU A 193 14.63 12.49 10.68
N LEU A 194 14.95 12.93 9.47
CA LEU A 194 15.05 14.35 9.13
C LEU A 194 13.76 15.11 9.45
N SER A 195 12.60 14.54 9.14
CA SER A 195 11.29 15.20 9.33
C SER A 195 10.92 15.43 10.79
N VAL A 196 11.50 14.67 11.70
CA VAL A 196 11.27 14.79 13.15
C VAL A 196 12.42 15.51 13.87
N GLY A 197 13.37 16.09 13.13
CA GLY A 197 14.44 16.90 13.67
C GLY A 197 15.70 16.11 14.06
N GLU A 198 15.76 14.83 13.71
CA GLU A 198 16.96 14.01 13.93
C GLU A 198 17.98 14.19 12.80
N GLU A 199 19.26 14.00 13.13
CA GLU A 199 20.34 14.05 12.12
C GLU A 199 20.26 12.81 11.19
N PRO A 200 19.98 13.02 9.89
CA PRO A 200 19.95 11.91 8.93
C PRO A 200 21.36 11.44 8.58
N ASP A 201 21.49 10.20 8.08
CA ASP A 201 22.69 9.81 7.33
C ASP A 201 22.67 10.53 5.97
N GLY A 202 23.20 11.74 5.97
CA GLY A 202 23.17 12.63 4.80
C GLY A 202 23.90 12.06 3.59
N TYR A 203 24.94 11.25 3.81
CA TYR A 203 25.65 10.60 2.70
C TYR A 203 24.80 9.51 2.06
N ALA A 204 24.17 8.64 2.86
CA ALA A 204 23.28 7.62 2.35
C ALA A 204 22.12 8.22 1.58
N LEU A 205 21.41 9.20 2.18
CA LEU A 205 20.27 9.89 1.58
C LEU A 205 20.64 10.60 0.25
N THR A 206 21.75 11.32 0.22
CA THR A 206 22.23 11.97 -1.00
C THR A 206 22.58 10.95 -2.08
N THR A 207 23.27 9.86 -1.70
CA THR A 207 23.70 8.83 -2.64
C THR A 207 22.51 8.10 -3.26
N GLY A 208 21.54 7.70 -2.43
CA GLY A 208 20.34 7.00 -2.90
C GLY A 208 19.52 7.87 -3.86
N LEU A 209 19.22 9.12 -3.47
CA LEU A 209 18.46 10.05 -4.30
C LEU A 209 19.15 10.33 -5.65
N ASN A 210 20.47 10.50 -5.66
CA ASN A 210 21.21 10.71 -6.90
C ASN A 210 21.15 9.46 -7.80
N LYS A 211 21.31 8.26 -7.23
CA LYS A 211 21.28 7.02 -8.02
C LYS A 211 19.91 6.76 -8.63
N ILE A 212 18.83 6.97 -7.91
CA ILE A 212 17.50 6.86 -8.48
C ILE A 212 17.32 7.87 -9.63
N ASN A 213 17.81 9.10 -9.47
CA ASN A 213 17.75 10.07 -10.57
C ASN A 213 18.60 9.66 -11.79
N GLU A 214 19.79 9.11 -11.59
CA GLU A 214 20.65 8.57 -12.66
C GLU A 214 20.00 7.41 -13.41
N TRP A 215 19.18 6.60 -12.74
CA TRP A 215 18.47 5.47 -13.33
C TRP A 215 17.16 5.84 -14.02
N TYR A 216 16.82 7.13 -14.09
CA TYR A 216 15.70 7.58 -14.90
C TYR A 216 16.01 7.40 -16.40
N LEU A 217 15.15 6.69 -17.09
CA LEU A 217 15.30 6.42 -18.53
C LEU A 217 14.52 7.45 -19.35
N SER A 218 13.24 7.26 -19.50
CA SER A 218 12.31 8.14 -20.21
C SER A 218 10.87 7.75 -19.87
N ASP A 219 9.91 8.55 -20.33
CA ASP A 219 8.47 8.24 -20.26
C ASP A 219 7.95 7.78 -18.87
N GLY A 220 8.60 8.26 -17.82
CA GLY A 220 8.26 7.90 -16.44
C GLY A 220 8.89 6.59 -15.95
N TRP A 221 9.72 5.92 -16.72
CA TRP A 221 10.36 4.68 -16.30
C TRP A 221 11.73 4.91 -15.69
N TYR A 222 11.99 4.21 -14.59
CA TYR A 222 13.30 4.08 -13.95
C TYR A 222 13.83 2.67 -14.15
N SER A 223 15.14 2.54 -14.34
CA SER A 223 15.81 1.26 -14.15
C SER A 223 15.80 0.90 -12.66
N ASP A 224 15.62 -0.35 -12.35
CA ASP A 224 15.69 -0.86 -10.97
C ASP A 224 17.10 -1.37 -10.67
N GLY A 225 18.05 -0.44 -10.65
CA GLY A 225 19.48 -0.71 -10.57
C GLY A 225 20.20 -0.39 -11.89
N ALA A 226 21.40 -0.98 -12.08
CA ALA A 226 22.23 -0.71 -13.25
C ALA A 226 21.62 -1.24 -14.57
N GLU A 227 20.80 -2.28 -14.49
CA GLU A 227 20.14 -2.91 -15.64
C GLU A 227 18.62 -2.69 -15.57
N PHE A 228 18.01 -2.42 -16.73
CA PHE A 228 16.56 -2.25 -16.81
C PHE A 228 15.83 -3.57 -16.55
N SER A 229 14.84 -3.51 -15.67
CA SER A 229 13.91 -4.61 -15.40
C SER A 229 12.49 -4.14 -15.64
N LEU A 230 11.78 -4.80 -16.54
CA LEU A 230 10.37 -4.54 -16.77
C LEU A 230 9.55 -5.23 -15.68
N ASP A 231 9.22 -4.53 -14.64
CA ASP A 231 8.42 -5.01 -13.52
C ASP A 231 7.60 -3.89 -12.87
N TYR A 232 6.81 -4.23 -11.84
CA TYR A 232 5.96 -3.29 -11.15
C TYR A 232 6.66 -2.48 -10.04
N TYR A 233 7.99 -2.60 -9.84
CA TYR A 233 8.67 -1.85 -8.79
C TYR A 233 8.72 -0.34 -9.04
N ASN A 234 8.60 0.09 -10.30
CA ASN A 234 8.37 1.51 -10.60
C ASN A 234 7.10 2.04 -9.93
N SER A 235 6.01 1.25 -9.92
CA SER A 235 4.76 1.63 -9.27
C SER A 235 4.75 1.34 -7.78
N PHE A 236 5.31 0.20 -7.38
CA PHE A 236 5.21 -0.29 -6.01
C PHE A 236 6.14 0.45 -5.04
N VAL A 237 7.33 0.82 -5.48
CA VAL A 237 8.38 1.42 -4.63
C VAL A 237 8.91 2.73 -5.19
N ILE A 238 9.41 2.72 -6.45
CA ILE A 238 10.27 3.80 -6.93
C ILE A 238 9.51 5.13 -6.96
N HIS A 239 8.43 5.23 -7.70
CA HIS A 239 7.66 6.47 -7.78
C HIS A 239 7.09 6.93 -6.44
N PRO A 240 6.39 6.09 -5.67
CA PRO A 240 5.81 6.53 -4.41
C PRO A 240 6.85 7.05 -3.43
N MET A 241 7.87 6.23 -3.13
CA MET A 241 8.87 6.62 -2.14
C MET A 241 9.74 7.77 -2.61
N TYR A 242 10.17 7.78 -3.89
CA TYR A 242 11.01 8.85 -4.40
C TYR A 242 10.34 10.23 -4.31
N VAL A 243 9.06 10.31 -4.70
CA VAL A 243 8.30 11.57 -4.61
C VAL A 243 8.13 12.01 -3.15
N GLU A 244 7.78 11.09 -2.25
CA GLU A 244 7.54 11.43 -0.84
C GLU A 244 8.81 11.76 -0.08
N ILE A 245 9.94 11.10 -0.39
CA ILE A 245 11.26 11.45 0.15
C ILE A 245 11.70 12.82 -0.33
N LEU A 246 11.63 13.11 -1.64
CA LEU A 246 12.00 14.41 -2.20
C LEU A 246 11.12 15.54 -1.64
N GLU A 247 9.82 15.31 -1.45
CA GLU A 247 8.93 16.28 -0.81
C GLU A 247 9.35 16.54 0.64
N THR A 248 9.67 15.49 1.39
CA THR A 248 10.10 15.56 2.79
C THR A 248 11.44 16.31 2.89
N CYS A 249 12.41 15.98 2.05
CA CYS A 249 13.68 16.69 1.95
C CYS A 249 13.47 18.18 1.65
N SER A 250 12.60 18.50 0.69
CA SER A 250 12.30 19.90 0.33
C SER A 250 11.70 20.69 1.49
N LYS A 251 10.77 20.09 2.26
CA LYS A 251 10.17 20.72 3.44
C LYS A 251 11.19 20.99 4.55
N ASN A 252 12.22 20.16 4.65
CA ASN A 252 13.29 20.27 5.64
C ASN A 252 14.58 20.91 5.09
N ARG A 253 14.52 21.49 3.89
CA ARG A 253 15.66 22.19 3.25
C ARG A 253 16.89 21.31 3.01
N PHE A 254 16.70 20.02 2.88
CA PHE A 254 17.78 19.08 2.52
C PHE A 254 17.97 19.09 1.00
N PRO A 255 19.23 19.22 0.48
CA PRO A 255 19.50 19.25 -0.94
C PRO A 255 19.08 17.98 -1.67
N THR A 256 18.51 18.12 -2.86
CA THR A 256 18.03 17.00 -3.69
C THR A 256 18.48 17.16 -5.15
N PRO A 257 18.70 16.05 -5.89
CA PRO A 257 19.15 16.11 -7.29
C PRO A 257 18.13 16.72 -8.24
N ILE A 258 16.86 16.56 -7.93
CA ILE A 258 15.73 17.13 -8.68
C ILE A 258 14.65 17.62 -7.71
N SER A 259 13.79 18.50 -8.17
CA SER A 259 12.63 18.90 -7.38
C SER A 259 11.60 17.76 -7.29
N TYR A 260 10.88 17.68 -6.17
CA TYR A 260 9.77 16.72 -6.04
C TYR A 260 8.67 16.95 -7.09
N LYS A 261 8.50 18.17 -7.59
CA LYS A 261 7.55 18.49 -8.68
C LYS A 261 7.93 17.80 -10.00
N LEU A 262 9.22 17.72 -10.33
CA LEU A 262 9.69 16.98 -11.49
C LEU A 262 9.47 15.47 -11.31
N ALA A 263 9.71 14.94 -10.11
CA ALA A 263 9.43 13.55 -9.82
C ALA A 263 7.91 13.23 -9.92
N ILE A 264 7.02 14.13 -9.48
CA ILE A 264 5.57 14.02 -9.70
C ILE A 264 5.25 13.96 -11.19
N SER A 265 5.82 14.81 -12.02
CA SER A 265 5.56 14.79 -13.47
C SER A 265 6.00 13.46 -14.10
N ARG A 266 7.13 12.89 -13.67
CA ARG A 266 7.58 11.56 -14.10
C ARG A 266 6.61 10.46 -13.65
N MET A 267 6.13 10.50 -12.43
CA MET A 267 5.12 9.58 -11.89
C MET A 267 3.79 9.69 -12.64
N GLN A 268 3.32 10.91 -12.94
CA GLN A 268 2.11 11.13 -13.72
C GLN A 268 2.25 10.52 -15.12
N ARG A 269 3.41 10.72 -15.79
CA ARG A 269 3.67 10.11 -17.10
C ARG A 269 3.64 8.59 -17.03
N PHE A 270 4.25 7.97 -16.03
CA PHE A 270 4.20 6.53 -15.79
C PHE A 270 2.76 6.04 -15.56
N ASN A 271 1.96 6.76 -14.81
CA ASN A 271 0.59 6.37 -14.47
C ASN A 271 -0.36 6.34 -15.68
N THR A 272 -0.02 7.03 -16.79
CA THR A 272 -0.78 6.88 -18.05
C THR A 272 -0.67 5.48 -18.63
N PHE A 273 0.43 4.78 -18.38
CA PHE A 273 0.61 3.38 -18.80
C PHE A 273 -0.13 2.44 -17.83
N ILE A 274 0.02 2.65 -16.53
CA ILE A 274 -0.53 1.76 -15.50
C ILE A 274 -2.05 1.67 -15.60
N GLU A 275 -2.75 2.79 -15.76
CA GLU A 275 -4.20 2.80 -15.92
C GLU A 275 -4.64 2.04 -17.17
N ARG A 276 -3.96 2.26 -18.30
CA ARG A 276 -4.29 1.60 -19.58
C ARG A 276 -4.00 0.11 -19.61
N LEU A 277 -3.18 -0.41 -18.71
CA LEU A 277 -2.95 -1.85 -18.59
C LEU A 277 -4.10 -2.58 -17.88
N ILE A 278 -5.00 -1.84 -17.23
CA ILE A 278 -6.18 -2.43 -16.57
C ILE A 278 -7.28 -2.63 -17.62
N SER A 279 -7.69 -3.88 -17.83
CA SER A 279 -8.81 -4.19 -18.72
C SER A 279 -10.15 -3.73 -18.12
N PRO A 280 -11.21 -3.58 -18.92
CA PRO A 280 -12.56 -3.28 -18.42
C PRO A 280 -13.06 -4.31 -17.37
N GLU A 281 -12.59 -5.56 -17.45
CA GLU A 281 -12.92 -6.64 -16.53
C GLU A 281 -12.08 -6.60 -15.24
N GLY A 282 -11.13 -5.65 -15.12
CA GLY A 282 -10.26 -5.52 -13.95
C GLY A 282 -9.10 -6.52 -13.91
N THR A 283 -8.68 -7.02 -15.07
CA THR A 283 -7.42 -7.78 -15.19
C THR A 283 -6.29 -6.88 -15.65
N PHE A 284 -5.04 -7.29 -15.45
CA PHE A 284 -3.85 -6.62 -15.94
C PHE A 284 -2.75 -7.65 -16.23
N PRO A 285 -1.80 -7.35 -17.13
CA PRO A 285 -0.77 -8.31 -17.49
C PRO A 285 0.16 -8.60 -16.30
N ALA A 286 0.47 -9.88 -16.08
CA ALA A 286 1.45 -10.31 -15.10
C ALA A 286 2.84 -10.33 -15.76
N PHE A 287 3.73 -9.45 -15.32
CA PHE A 287 5.13 -9.42 -15.77
C PHE A 287 6.07 -9.03 -14.62
N GLY A 288 7.36 -9.37 -14.80
CA GLY A 288 8.38 -9.11 -13.81
C GLY A 288 8.29 -10.05 -12.61
N ARG A 289 8.64 -9.52 -11.45
CA ARG A 289 8.73 -10.24 -10.17
C ARG A 289 7.71 -9.72 -9.16
N SER A 290 7.52 -10.47 -8.07
CA SER A 290 6.66 -10.07 -6.93
C SER A 290 5.20 -9.81 -7.33
N VAL A 291 4.71 -10.53 -8.35
CA VAL A 291 3.33 -10.40 -8.87
C VAL A 291 2.25 -10.76 -7.85
N VAL A 292 2.62 -11.42 -6.76
CA VAL A 292 1.73 -11.77 -5.64
C VAL A 292 1.32 -10.58 -4.77
N TYR A 293 1.93 -9.41 -4.93
CA TYR A 293 1.59 -8.22 -4.15
C TYR A 293 0.23 -7.61 -4.50
N ARG A 294 -0.62 -8.36 -5.16
CA ARG A 294 -2.00 -7.99 -5.48
C ARG A 294 -2.07 -6.57 -6.06
N MET A 295 -2.57 -5.61 -5.30
CA MET A 295 -2.77 -4.23 -5.77
C MET A 295 -1.52 -3.35 -5.71
N GLY A 296 -0.37 -3.85 -5.29
CA GLY A 296 0.88 -3.08 -5.21
C GLY A 296 1.29 -2.44 -6.55
N ALA A 297 0.98 -3.10 -7.67
CA ALA A 297 1.20 -2.58 -9.02
C ALA A 297 0.53 -1.21 -9.29
N PHE A 298 -0.44 -0.80 -8.48
CA PHE A 298 -1.21 0.44 -8.68
C PHE A 298 -0.93 1.49 -7.62
N GLN A 299 0.09 1.33 -6.77
CA GLN A 299 0.37 2.25 -5.68
C GLN A 299 0.69 3.65 -6.18
N SER A 300 1.48 3.80 -7.25
CA SER A 300 1.78 5.12 -7.83
C SER A 300 0.53 5.82 -8.38
N LEU A 301 -0.38 5.07 -9.01
CA LEU A 301 -1.65 5.59 -9.52
C LEU A 301 -2.57 6.03 -8.38
N ALA A 302 -2.68 5.22 -7.33
CA ALA A 302 -3.45 5.55 -6.13
C ALA A 302 -2.88 6.77 -5.39
N LEU A 303 -1.57 6.86 -5.25
CA LEU A 303 -0.88 8.00 -4.63
C LEU A 303 -1.10 9.30 -5.41
N ALA A 304 -1.02 9.24 -6.74
CA ALA A 304 -1.31 10.38 -7.60
C ALA A 304 -2.76 10.83 -7.45
N ALA A 305 -3.71 9.92 -7.49
CA ALA A 305 -5.14 10.23 -7.31
C ALA A 305 -5.44 10.84 -5.93
N TRP A 306 -4.76 10.38 -4.89
CA TRP A 306 -4.96 10.88 -3.53
C TRP A 306 -4.29 12.23 -3.28
N LYS A 307 -3.02 12.42 -3.70
CA LYS A 307 -2.20 13.53 -3.16
C LYS A 307 -1.62 14.47 -4.21
N TYR A 308 -1.18 13.95 -5.34
CA TYR A 308 -0.34 14.72 -6.27
C TYR A 308 -1.03 15.12 -7.58
N GLY A 309 -2.24 14.64 -7.81
CA GLY A 309 -2.98 14.85 -9.04
C GLY A 309 -2.69 13.82 -10.12
N LEU A 310 -3.73 13.50 -10.88
CA LEU A 310 -3.65 12.56 -12.00
C LEU A 310 -3.03 13.22 -13.23
N PRO A 311 -2.46 12.43 -14.15
CA PRO A 311 -2.01 12.95 -15.43
C PRO A 311 -3.18 13.49 -16.27
N GLU A 312 -2.87 14.39 -17.21
CA GLU A 312 -3.85 14.90 -18.17
C GLU A 312 -4.50 13.73 -18.92
N GLY A 313 -5.81 13.81 -19.10
CA GLY A 313 -6.62 12.78 -19.77
C GLY A 313 -7.10 11.64 -18.85
N LEU A 314 -6.71 11.59 -17.57
CA LEU A 314 -7.26 10.67 -16.58
C LEU A 314 -8.13 11.44 -15.56
N THR A 315 -9.30 10.88 -15.28
CA THR A 315 -10.20 11.41 -14.25
C THR A 315 -10.21 10.52 -13.00
N ASN A 316 -10.54 11.11 -11.86
CA ASN A 316 -10.72 10.34 -10.62
C ASN A 316 -11.77 9.23 -10.77
N GLY A 317 -12.81 9.45 -11.58
CA GLY A 317 -13.83 8.45 -11.86
C GLY A 317 -13.29 7.24 -12.61
N GLN A 318 -12.46 7.45 -13.64
CA GLN A 318 -11.81 6.38 -14.40
C GLN A 318 -10.90 5.55 -13.50
N VAL A 319 -10.00 6.20 -12.78
CA VAL A 319 -9.06 5.52 -11.86
C VAL A 319 -9.81 4.75 -10.78
N ARG A 320 -10.84 5.36 -10.16
CA ARG A 320 -11.68 4.67 -9.18
C ARG A 320 -12.35 3.43 -9.76
N SER A 321 -12.95 3.53 -10.94
CA SER A 321 -13.62 2.40 -11.59
C SER A 321 -12.64 1.28 -11.93
N ALA A 322 -11.47 1.61 -12.48
CA ALA A 322 -10.43 0.66 -12.82
C ALA A 322 -9.90 -0.08 -11.58
N LEU A 323 -9.53 0.66 -10.53
CA LEU A 323 -9.04 0.05 -9.28
C LEU A 323 -10.11 -0.75 -8.55
N SER A 324 -11.39 -0.32 -8.60
CA SER A 324 -12.50 -1.09 -8.04
C SER A 324 -12.74 -2.40 -8.79
N ALA A 325 -12.57 -2.42 -10.11
CA ALA A 325 -12.66 -3.64 -10.90
C ALA A 325 -11.54 -4.63 -10.53
N VAL A 326 -10.30 -4.17 -10.41
CA VAL A 326 -9.16 -4.99 -9.97
C VAL A 326 -9.40 -5.54 -8.56
N MET A 327 -9.83 -4.70 -7.63
CA MET A 327 -10.10 -5.09 -6.25
C MET A 327 -11.16 -6.21 -6.20
N ARG A 328 -12.28 -6.03 -6.90
CA ARG A 328 -13.34 -7.04 -6.94
C ARG A 328 -12.82 -8.38 -7.48
N ASN A 329 -12.06 -8.36 -8.57
CA ASN A 329 -11.49 -9.58 -9.12
C ASN A 329 -10.55 -10.29 -8.14
N MET A 330 -9.62 -9.54 -7.52
CA MET A 330 -8.63 -10.12 -6.62
C MET A 330 -9.24 -10.72 -5.36
N PHE A 331 -10.26 -10.06 -4.80
CA PHE A 331 -10.86 -10.47 -3.54
C PHE A 331 -12.17 -11.25 -3.70
N SER A 332 -12.59 -11.58 -4.93
CA SER A 332 -13.71 -12.49 -5.22
C SER A 332 -13.31 -13.97 -5.16
N VAL A 333 -12.00 -14.25 -5.18
CA VAL A 333 -11.46 -15.62 -5.14
C VAL A 333 -11.37 -16.08 -3.68
N ASP A 334 -11.74 -17.31 -3.40
CA ASP A 334 -11.57 -17.92 -2.08
C ASP A 334 -10.08 -18.05 -1.72
N GLY A 335 -9.78 -18.10 -0.40
CA GLY A 335 -8.43 -18.26 0.09
C GLY A 335 -7.64 -16.96 0.24
N ASN A 336 -8.26 -15.78 0.07
CA ASN A 336 -7.58 -14.52 0.37
C ASN A 336 -7.40 -14.26 1.86
N PHE A 337 -8.15 -14.95 2.71
CA PHE A 337 -8.08 -14.81 4.16
C PHE A 337 -8.07 -16.20 4.80
N ASP A 338 -7.29 -16.37 5.86
CA ASP A 338 -7.31 -17.57 6.67
C ASP A 338 -8.57 -17.64 7.56
N ASP A 339 -8.71 -18.71 8.33
CA ASP A 339 -9.84 -18.97 9.24
C ASP A 339 -9.92 -17.97 10.41
N LYS A 340 -8.85 -17.24 10.69
CA LYS A 340 -8.78 -16.17 11.70
C LYS A 340 -8.93 -14.77 11.10
N GLY A 341 -9.09 -14.67 9.78
CA GLY A 341 -9.29 -13.43 9.05
C GLY A 341 -8.01 -12.69 8.64
N PHE A 342 -6.82 -13.26 8.88
CA PHE A 342 -5.59 -12.67 8.35
C PHE A 342 -5.51 -12.85 6.83
N LEU A 343 -4.92 -11.87 6.15
CA LEU A 343 -4.68 -11.94 4.72
C LEU A 343 -3.63 -13.02 4.45
N ALA A 344 -4.01 -14.05 3.64
CA ALA A 344 -3.16 -15.19 3.28
C ALA A 344 -2.21 -14.88 2.12
#